data_495adaffc7d51b2d28345b94bdc5ae37
#
_entry.id   495adaffc7d51b2d28345b94bdc5ae37
#
_cell.length_a   1.000
_cell.length_b   1.000
_cell.length_c   1.000
_cell.angle_alpha   90.00
_cell.angle_beta   90.00
_cell.angle_gamma   90.00
#
_symmetry.space_group_name_H-M   'P 1'
#
loop_
_entity.id
_entity.type
_entity.pdbx_description
1 polymer ?
#
loop_
_entity_poly.entity_id
_entity_poly.type
_entity_poly.pdbx_seq_one_letter_code
_entity_poly.pdbx_strand_id
1 'polypeptide(L)'
;MSFFEAETVGYVLRIKLAPGASFNGFRGVFCDEKGVEFLKGCVTAVPEKGKANKALIELLSKTLKISGSQISLVSGETDHYKKIYINTVASGEFSAKLSGLIKE
;
A
#
# COMPACT_ATOMS: atom_id res chain seq x y z
N MET A 1 -4.68 6.82 -14.83
CA MET A 1 -3.58 6.24 -14.03
C MET A 1 -4.03 5.94 -12.65
N SER A 2 -3.47 4.93 -12.02
CA SER A 2 -3.90 4.57 -10.71
C SER A 2 -2.69 4.29 -9.82
N PHE A 3 -2.91 4.12 -8.51
CA PHE A 3 -1.81 3.83 -7.59
C PHE A 3 -1.36 2.36 -7.68
N PHE A 4 -2.05 1.54 -8.42
CA PHE A 4 -1.68 0.13 -8.56
C PHE A 4 -1.76 -0.31 -10.01
N GLU A 5 -1.02 -1.37 -10.32
CA GLU A 5 -1.01 -1.98 -11.65
C GLU A 5 -1.02 -3.49 -11.50
N ALA A 6 -1.79 -4.15 -12.36
CA ALA A 6 -1.79 -5.61 -12.41
C ALA A 6 -0.57 -6.07 -13.19
N GLU A 7 0.10 -7.09 -12.68
CA GLU A 7 1.24 -7.73 -13.33
C GLU A 7 0.78 -9.06 -13.92
N THR A 8 1.68 -9.77 -14.58
CA THR A 8 1.38 -11.11 -15.07
C THR A 8 0.89 -11.99 -13.92
N VAL A 9 1.55 -11.86 -12.78
CA VAL A 9 1.11 -12.50 -11.53
C VAL A 9 1.15 -11.43 -10.45
N GLY A 10 -0.01 -11.13 -9.86
CA GLY A 10 -0.06 -10.20 -8.74
C GLY A 10 -0.23 -8.74 -9.13
N TYR A 11 0.10 -7.87 -8.19
CA TYR A 11 -0.09 -6.43 -8.32
C TYR A 11 1.08 -5.67 -7.71
N VAL A 12 1.34 -4.50 -8.28
CA VAL A 12 2.29 -3.55 -7.70
C VAL A 12 1.52 -2.32 -7.26
N LEU A 13 1.71 -1.92 -6.01
CA LEU A 13 1.06 -0.74 -5.43
C LEU A 13 2.11 0.31 -5.12
N ARG A 14 1.77 1.57 -5.38
CA ARG A 14 2.58 2.70 -4.96
C ARG A 14 1.89 3.35 -3.76
N ILE A 15 2.60 3.46 -2.66
CA ILE A 15 2.04 3.98 -1.41
C ILE A 15 2.93 5.08 -0.86
N LYS A 16 2.30 6.18 -0.43
CA LYS A 16 2.98 7.21 0.33
C LYS A 16 2.60 6.98 1.79
N LEU A 17 3.58 6.61 2.60
CA LEU A 17 3.35 6.22 3.99
C LEU A 17 3.56 7.41 4.93
N ALA A 18 2.60 7.61 5.83
CA ALA A 18 2.70 8.60 6.91
C ALA A 18 2.77 7.85 8.25
N PRO A 19 3.99 7.66 8.78
CA PRO A 19 4.15 7.00 10.09
C PRO A 19 3.85 7.98 11.22
N GLY A 20 3.65 7.45 12.41
CA GLY A 20 3.34 8.27 13.58
C GLY A 20 2.01 8.98 13.48
N ALA A 21 1.09 8.46 12.69
CA ALA A 21 -0.23 9.04 12.53
C ALA A 21 -1.12 8.68 13.72
N SER A 22 -2.28 9.32 13.80
CA SER A 22 -3.22 9.07 14.89
C SER A 22 -4.09 7.85 14.68
N PHE A 23 -3.99 7.21 13.52
CA PHE A 23 -4.82 6.05 13.18
C PHE A 23 -4.12 5.21 12.12
N ASN A 24 -4.60 3.98 11.93
CA ASN A 24 -4.14 3.11 10.86
C ASN A 24 -5.22 3.04 9.79
N GLY A 25 -4.87 3.40 8.55
CA GLY A 25 -5.85 3.39 7.47
C GLY A 25 -5.33 4.09 6.23
N PHE A 26 -6.19 4.19 5.23
CA PHE A 26 -5.87 4.83 3.96
C PHE A 26 -6.70 6.09 3.79
N ARG A 27 -6.12 7.11 3.16
CA ARG A 27 -6.74 8.44 3.03
C ARG A 27 -6.73 8.97 1.60
N GLY A 28 -7.10 8.15 0.64
CA GLY A 28 -7.19 8.61 -0.72
C GLY A 28 -5.87 8.57 -1.46
N VAL A 29 -5.78 9.31 -2.53
CA VAL A 29 -4.65 9.27 -3.45
C VAL A 29 -3.89 10.58 -3.45
N PHE A 30 -2.57 10.48 -3.45
CA PHE A 30 -1.66 11.62 -3.60
C PHE A 30 -1.04 11.54 -4.99
N CYS A 31 -1.06 12.66 -5.72
CA CYS A 31 -0.44 12.73 -7.04
C CYS A 31 0.79 13.61 -6.93
N ASP A 32 1.95 13.09 -7.35
CA ASP A 32 3.17 13.88 -7.28
C ASP A 32 3.27 14.83 -8.48
N GLU A 33 4.32 15.64 -8.52
CA GLU A 33 4.50 16.65 -9.56
C GLU A 33 4.69 16.05 -10.95
N LYS A 34 5.00 14.77 -11.04
CA LYS A 34 5.13 14.06 -12.31
C LYS A 34 3.85 13.38 -12.74
N GLY A 35 2.79 13.52 -11.94
CA GLY A 35 1.50 12.90 -12.23
C GLY A 35 1.40 11.45 -11.78
N VAL A 36 2.35 10.97 -11.00
CA VAL A 36 2.33 9.59 -10.50
C VAL A 36 1.45 9.54 -9.26
N GLU A 37 0.52 8.59 -9.22
CA GLU A 37 -0.42 8.44 -8.13
C GLU A 37 0.09 7.46 -7.07
N PHE A 38 -0.09 7.85 -5.81
CA PHE A 38 0.26 7.03 -4.65
C PHE A 38 -0.95 6.95 -3.73
N LEU A 39 -1.20 5.77 -3.19
CA LEU A 39 -2.22 5.63 -2.16
C LEU A 39 -1.63 6.13 -0.83
N LYS A 40 -2.33 7.03 -0.16
CA LYS A 40 -1.87 7.54 1.13
C LYS A 40 -2.22 6.55 2.22
N GLY A 41 -1.19 6.00 2.87
CA GLY A 41 -1.35 5.07 3.97
C GLY A 41 -0.85 5.70 5.27
N CYS A 42 -1.65 5.57 6.33
CA CYS A 42 -1.31 6.08 7.65
C CYS A 42 -1.15 4.92 8.62
N VAL A 43 -0.09 4.96 9.42
CA VAL A 43 0.11 3.97 10.47
C VAL A 43 0.53 4.69 11.75
N THR A 44 0.12 4.15 12.89
CA THR A 44 0.49 4.75 14.19
C THR A 44 1.92 4.41 14.56
N ALA A 45 2.48 3.36 13.97
CA ALA A 45 3.85 2.93 14.27
C ALA A 45 4.87 4.00 13.89
N VAL A 46 5.95 4.08 14.65
CA VAL A 46 7.02 5.05 14.40
C VAL A 46 7.92 4.57 13.25
N PRO A 47 8.58 5.51 12.53
CA PRO A 47 9.42 5.15 11.38
C PRO A 47 10.83 4.73 11.80
N GLU A 48 10.93 3.71 12.63
CA GLU A 48 12.24 3.23 13.03
C GLU A 48 12.28 1.71 13.04
N LYS A 49 13.44 1.16 12.66
CA LYS A 49 13.71 -0.27 12.65
C LYS A 49 12.65 -1.09 11.91
N GLY A 50 12.11 -0.52 10.84
CA GLY A 50 11.12 -1.22 10.02
C GLY A 50 9.74 -1.37 10.63
N LYS A 51 9.48 -0.74 11.77
CA LYS A 51 8.18 -0.85 12.43
C LYS A 51 7.04 -0.31 11.57
N ALA A 52 7.24 0.84 10.94
CA ALA A 52 6.20 1.42 10.09
C ALA A 52 5.96 0.58 8.84
N ASN A 53 7.02 0.00 8.27
CA ASN A 53 6.87 -0.87 7.09
C ASN A 53 6.10 -2.13 7.46
N LYS A 54 6.41 -2.71 8.60
CA LYS A 54 5.70 -3.89 9.09
C LYS A 54 4.22 -3.56 9.34
N ALA A 55 3.97 -2.41 9.94
CA ALA A 55 2.60 -1.96 10.21
C ALA A 55 1.82 -1.77 8.92
N LEU A 56 2.47 -1.25 7.87
CA LEU A 56 1.84 -1.08 6.56
C LEU A 56 1.44 -2.43 5.98
N ILE A 57 2.34 -3.42 6.05
CA ILE A 57 2.04 -4.75 5.53
C ILE A 57 0.87 -5.37 6.30
N GLU A 58 0.85 -5.21 7.63
CA GLU A 58 -0.23 -5.70 8.45
C GLU A 58 -1.56 -5.03 8.11
N LEU A 59 -1.51 -3.72 7.87
CA LEU A 59 -2.70 -2.97 7.49
C LEU A 59 -3.27 -3.45 6.16
N LEU A 60 -2.39 -3.64 5.17
CA LEU A 60 -2.81 -4.17 3.86
C LEU A 60 -3.38 -5.58 3.98
N SER A 61 -2.70 -6.43 4.75
CA SER A 61 -3.15 -7.81 4.96
C SER A 61 -4.56 -7.83 5.56
N LYS A 62 -4.78 -7.04 6.58
CA LYS A 62 -6.07 -6.99 7.26
C LYS A 62 -7.16 -6.40 6.37
N THR A 63 -6.86 -5.31 5.68
CA THR A 63 -7.83 -4.60 4.85
C THR A 63 -8.21 -5.41 3.62
N LEU A 64 -7.22 -6.04 2.98
CA LEU A 64 -7.46 -6.82 1.77
C LEU A 64 -7.82 -8.27 2.07
N LYS A 65 -7.71 -8.69 3.32
CA LYS A 65 -8.02 -10.05 3.76
C LYS A 65 -7.16 -11.09 3.05
N ILE A 66 -5.86 -10.84 3.00
CA ILE A 66 -4.88 -11.76 2.45
C ILE A 66 -3.77 -11.97 3.48
N SER A 67 -2.95 -12.99 3.27
CA SER A 67 -1.84 -13.27 4.16
C SER A 67 -0.74 -12.23 4.01
N GLY A 68 -0.12 -11.85 5.13
CA GLY A 68 1.03 -10.95 5.07
C GLY A 68 2.19 -11.50 4.26
N SER A 69 2.29 -12.83 4.16
CA SER A 69 3.33 -13.47 3.37
C SER A 69 3.16 -13.24 1.86
N GLN A 70 1.98 -12.80 1.44
CA GLN A 70 1.72 -12.46 0.03
C GLN A 70 2.13 -11.03 -0.30
N ILE A 71 2.52 -10.26 0.70
CA ILE A 71 2.81 -8.83 0.55
C ILE A 71 4.30 -8.61 0.77
N SER A 72 4.95 -7.94 -0.19
CA SER A 72 6.38 -7.67 -0.11
C SER A 72 6.68 -6.20 -0.36
N LEU A 73 7.60 -5.64 0.42
CA LEU A 73 8.11 -4.30 0.17
C LEU A 73 9.21 -4.40 -0.89
N VAL A 74 8.97 -3.83 -2.06
CA VAL A 74 9.89 -3.92 -3.20
C VAL A 74 10.94 -2.82 -3.13
N SER A 75 10.53 -1.61 -2.77
CA SER A 75 11.45 -0.49 -2.67
C SER A 75 10.92 0.55 -1.70
N GLY A 76 11.78 1.48 -1.32
CA GLY A 76 11.39 2.55 -0.42
C GLY A 76 11.47 2.16 1.06
N GLU A 77 12.38 1.27 1.41
CA GLU A 77 12.50 0.78 2.79
C GLU A 77 12.68 1.92 3.80
N THR A 78 13.46 2.93 3.44
CA THR A 78 13.71 4.08 4.31
C THR A 78 13.08 5.36 3.79
N ASP A 79 12.19 5.24 2.81
CA ASP A 79 11.54 6.39 2.17
C ASP A 79 10.06 6.38 2.51
N HIS A 80 9.43 7.55 2.45
CA HIS A 80 7.97 7.63 2.60
C HIS A 80 7.25 7.06 1.38
N TYR A 81 7.89 7.07 0.22
CA TYR A 81 7.32 6.51 -1.01
C TYR A 81 7.72 5.05 -1.11
N LYS A 82 6.73 4.18 -1.05
CA LYS A 82 6.93 2.73 -1.02
C LYS A 82 6.37 2.08 -2.26
N LYS A 83 7.02 1.02 -2.72
CA LYS A 83 6.47 0.15 -3.75
C LYS A 83 6.24 -1.21 -3.12
N ILE A 84 5.01 -1.68 -3.23
CA ILE A 84 4.57 -2.94 -2.60
C ILE A 84 4.16 -3.92 -3.70
N TYR A 85 4.58 -5.16 -3.58
CA TYR A 85 4.14 -6.22 -4.48
C TYR A 85 3.20 -7.16 -3.72
N ILE A 86 2.08 -7.49 -4.35
CA ILE A 86 1.12 -8.44 -3.77
C ILE A 86 1.07 -9.66 -4.68
N ASN A 87 1.45 -10.81 -4.11
CA ASN A 87 1.47 -12.08 -4.82
C ASN A 87 0.09 -12.73 -4.70
N THR A 88 -0.75 -12.48 -5.69
CA THR A 88 -2.10 -13.04 -5.76
C THR A 88 -2.52 -13.10 -7.22
N VAL A 89 -3.56 -13.86 -7.52
CA VAL A 89 -4.06 -13.94 -8.89
C VAL A 89 -4.75 -12.63 -9.25
N ALA A 90 -4.34 -12.04 -10.37
CA ALA A 90 -4.96 -10.81 -10.84
C ALA A 90 -6.40 -11.12 -11.28
N SER A 91 -7.36 -10.35 -10.80
CA SER A 91 -8.77 -10.54 -11.11
C SER A 91 -9.51 -9.21 -10.97
N GLY A 92 -10.66 -9.12 -11.62
CA GLY A 92 -11.51 -7.94 -11.48
C GLY A 92 -11.98 -7.76 -10.05
N GLU A 93 -12.21 -8.86 -9.35
CA GLU A 93 -12.64 -8.83 -7.96
C GLU A 93 -11.57 -8.23 -7.05
N PHE A 94 -10.33 -8.66 -7.20
CA PHE A 94 -9.25 -8.12 -6.37
C PHE A 94 -8.94 -6.68 -6.76
N SER A 95 -8.99 -6.35 -8.04
CA SER A 95 -8.80 -4.97 -8.49
C SER A 95 -9.85 -4.06 -7.89
N ALA A 96 -11.09 -4.54 -7.74
CA ALA A 96 -12.16 -3.77 -7.10
C ALA A 96 -11.85 -3.53 -5.62
N LYS A 97 -11.25 -4.52 -4.93
CA LYS A 97 -10.84 -4.36 -3.54
C LYS A 97 -9.78 -3.26 -3.42
N LEU A 98 -8.82 -3.25 -4.34
CA LEU A 98 -7.77 -2.23 -4.33
C LEU A 98 -8.37 -0.85 -4.57
N SER A 99 -9.26 -0.72 -5.55
CA SER A 99 -9.93 0.55 -5.82
C SER A 99 -10.74 1.02 -4.63
N GLY A 100 -11.24 0.10 -3.82
CA GLY A 100 -12.00 0.43 -2.62
C GLY A 100 -11.17 1.07 -1.52
N LEU A 101 -9.84 0.95 -1.58
CA LEU A 101 -8.97 1.53 -0.55
C LEU A 101 -8.99 3.06 -0.57
N ILE A 102 -9.36 3.68 -1.68
CA ILE A 102 -9.41 5.14 -1.78
C ILE A 102 -10.74 5.72 -1.29
N LYS A 103 -11.69 4.87 -0.98
CA LYS A 103 -12.98 5.34 -0.43
C LYS A 103 -12.82 5.62 1.06
N GLU A 104 -13.36 6.72 1.47
CA GLU A 104 -13.31 7.13 2.89
C GLU A 104 -14.57 6.76 3.62
#